data_3c37ef548f4d6f6dcea93630e1b6a44f
#
_entry.id   3c37ef548f4d6f6dcea93630e1b6a44f
#
_cell.length_a   1.000
_cell.length_b   1.000
_cell.length_c   1.000
_cell.angle_alpha   90.00
_cell.angle_beta   90.00
_cell.angle_gamma   90.00
#
_symmetry.space_group_name_H-M   'P 1'
#
loop_
_entity.id
_entity.type
_entity.pdbx_description
1 polymer ?
#
loop_
_entity_poly.entity_id
_entity_poly.type
_entity_poly.pdbx_seq_one_letter_code
_entity_poly.pdbx_strand_id
1 'polypeptide(L)'
;GHGSGLWGLPGDFTPPSRFVRATFFQLTAAQQPTAQETIVQAFHLLNNFDIPTGTEFDWDKSPADVPSGTQFTVATDTHNQMIYYRTMYNSNIRCIDLKNIDFDKVEYHAKPLDEIKKQPIELIQIK
;
A
#
# COMPACT_ATOMS: atom_id res chain seq x y z
N GLY A 1 9.22 -19.28 -19.91
CA GLY A 1 8.72 -18.00 -20.48
C GLY A 1 8.80 -16.93 -19.47
N HIS A 2 9.94 -16.74 -19.10
CA HIS A 2 10.27 -16.01 -17.92
C HIS A 2 10.42 -14.55 -18.28
N GLY A 3 9.34 -13.75 -18.10
CA GLY A 3 9.29 -12.32 -18.29
C GLY A 3 8.71 -11.81 -19.61
N SER A 4 8.67 -12.60 -20.68
CA SER A 4 8.11 -12.13 -21.96
C SER A 4 6.56 -12.15 -22.02
N GLY A 5 5.90 -12.81 -21.10
CA GLY A 5 4.43 -12.89 -21.03
C GLY A 5 3.73 -11.59 -20.63
N LEU A 6 4.48 -10.57 -20.19
CA LEU A 6 3.95 -9.26 -19.80
C LEU A 6 4.11 -8.18 -20.89
N TRP A 7 4.54 -8.55 -22.09
CA TRP A 7 4.63 -7.61 -23.20
C TRP A 7 3.26 -7.03 -23.55
N GLY A 8 3.18 -5.72 -23.63
CA GLY A 8 1.92 -5.02 -23.88
C GLY A 8 1.07 -4.72 -22.63
N LEU A 9 1.50 -5.16 -21.44
CA LEU A 9 0.85 -4.71 -20.21
C LEU A 9 1.14 -3.22 -20.01
N PRO A 10 0.11 -2.34 -19.88
CA PRO A 10 0.32 -0.90 -19.80
C PRO A 10 1.04 -0.51 -18.51
N GLY A 11 2.10 0.29 -18.60
CA GLY A 11 2.99 0.63 -17.48
C GLY A 11 2.76 2.01 -16.86
N ASP A 12 1.94 2.87 -17.49
CA ASP A 12 1.70 4.22 -17.01
C ASP A 12 0.79 4.27 -15.76
N PHE A 13 0.69 5.46 -15.14
CA PHE A 13 -0.07 5.68 -13.90
C PHE A 13 -1.54 6.06 -14.12
N THR A 14 -2.03 6.07 -15.35
CA THR A 14 -3.44 6.40 -15.62
C THR A 14 -4.38 5.36 -15.00
N PRO A 15 -5.62 5.75 -14.62
CA PRO A 15 -6.58 4.82 -14.05
C PRO A 15 -6.87 3.58 -14.91
N PRO A 16 -7.05 3.68 -16.25
CA PRO A 16 -7.25 2.50 -17.10
C PRO A 16 -6.06 1.54 -17.06
N SER A 17 -4.84 2.04 -17.13
CA SER A 17 -3.63 1.23 -17.09
C SER A 17 -3.45 0.54 -15.75
N ARG A 18 -3.73 1.21 -14.65
CA ARG A 18 -3.72 0.62 -13.31
C ARG A 18 -4.77 -0.48 -13.17
N PHE A 19 -5.97 -0.26 -13.69
CA PHE A 19 -7.04 -1.26 -13.68
C PHE A 19 -6.63 -2.54 -14.42
N VAL A 20 -6.07 -2.42 -15.63
CA VAL A 20 -5.60 -3.57 -16.43
C VAL A 20 -4.52 -4.34 -15.65
N ARG A 21 -3.53 -3.66 -15.07
CA ARG A 21 -2.49 -4.32 -14.26
C ARG A 21 -3.07 -5.01 -13.03
N ALA A 22 -3.97 -4.33 -12.30
CA ALA A 22 -4.60 -4.90 -11.11
C ALA A 22 -5.38 -6.18 -11.42
N THR A 23 -6.17 -6.17 -12.50
CA THR A 23 -6.91 -7.34 -12.97
C THR A 23 -5.96 -8.48 -13.33
N PHE A 24 -4.91 -8.18 -14.08
CA PHE A 24 -3.91 -9.19 -14.45
C PHE A 24 -3.23 -9.81 -13.22
N PHE A 25 -2.77 -8.99 -12.30
CA PHE A 25 -2.10 -9.48 -11.09
C PHE A 25 -3.06 -10.27 -10.18
N GLN A 26 -4.31 -9.82 -10.05
CA GLN A 26 -5.32 -10.55 -9.28
C GLN A 26 -5.58 -11.95 -9.84
N LEU A 27 -5.66 -12.08 -11.17
CA LEU A 27 -5.94 -13.35 -11.83
C LEU A 27 -4.73 -14.30 -11.83
N THR A 28 -3.52 -13.78 -11.76
CA THR A 28 -2.28 -14.57 -11.89
C THR A 28 -1.55 -14.79 -10.58
N ALA A 29 -1.89 -14.05 -9.52
CA ALA A 29 -1.26 -14.22 -8.21
C ALA A 29 -1.56 -15.60 -7.62
N ALA A 30 -0.52 -16.25 -7.12
CA ALA A 30 -0.68 -17.52 -6.43
C ALA A 30 -1.48 -17.34 -5.13
N GLN A 31 -2.40 -18.26 -4.88
CA GLN A 31 -3.09 -18.32 -3.59
C GLN A 31 -2.08 -18.64 -2.47
N GLN A 32 -2.25 -18.00 -1.35
CA GLN A 32 -1.40 -18.18 -0.20
C GLN A 32 -2.09 -19.05 0.87
N PRO A 33 -1.33 -19.88 1.62
CA PRO A 33 -1.91 -20.83 2.55
C PRO A 33 -2.49 -20.17 3.82
N THR A 34 -2.02 -18.98 4.18
CA THR A 34 -2.47 -18.26 5.39
C THR A 34 -2.94 -16.84 5.09
N ALA A 35 -3.77 -16.30 5.97
CA ALA A 35 -4.21 -14.91 5.88
C ALA A 35 -3.02 -13.93 5.93
N GLN A 36 -2.04 -14.18 6.78
CA GLN A 36 -0.84 -13.34 6.87
C GLN A 36 -0.05 -13.32 5.57
N GLU A 37 0.19 -14.48 4.96
CA GLU A 37 0.89 -14.57 3.66
C GLU A 37 0.08 -13.93 2.54
N THR A 38 -1.26 -14.06 2.58
CA THR A 38 -2.16 -13.38 1.64
C THR A 38 -2.03 -11.86 1.75
N ILE A 39 -1.97 -11.30 2.96
CA ILE A 39 -1.76 -9.87 3.16
C ILE A 39 -0.39 -9.43 2.65
N VAL A 40 0.68 -10.18 2.92
CA VAL A 40 2.02 -9.88 2.38
C VAL A 40 1.99 -9.89 0.85
N GLN A 41 1.37 -10.91 0.24
CA GLN A 41 1.19 -10.99 -1.21
C GLN A 41 0.39 -9.79 -1.76
N ALA A 42 -0.67 -9.37 -1.07
CA ALA A 42 -1.44 -8.20 -1.47
C ALA A 42 -0.56 -6.93 -1.51
N PHE A 43 0.31 -6.72 -0.52
CA PHE A 43 1.25 -5.59 -0.54
C PHE A 43 2.30 -5.72 -1.65
N HIS A 44 2.75 -6.93 -2.02
CA HIS A 44 3.59 -7.13 -3.20
C HIS A 44 2.88 -6.71 -4.50
N LEU A 45 1.60 -7.05 -4.65
CA LEU A 45 0.81 -6.60 -5.80
C LEU A 45 0.65 -5.08 -5.79
N LEU A 46 0.31 -4.50 -4.65
CA LEU A 46 0.10 -3.05 -4.48
C LEU A 46 1.37 -2.23 -4.71
N ASN A 47 2.57 -2.81 -4.53
CA ASN A 47 3.85 -2.16 -4.89
C ASN A 47 3.91 -1.72 -6.37
N ASN A 48 3.19 -2.39 -7.26
CA ASN A 48 3.14 -2.03 -8.68
C ASN A 48 2.33 -0.76 -8.96
N PHE A 49 1.73 -0.17 -7.95
CA PHE A 49 0.90 1.04 -8.03
C PHE A 49 1.46 2.19 -7.22
N ASP A 50 2.64 2.02 -6.59
CA ASP A 50 3.32 3.08 -5.89
C ASP A 50 3.84 4.13 -6.88
N ILE A 51 3.49 5.38 -6.62
CA ILE A 51 3.91 6.53 -7.41
C ILE A 51 4.97 7.28 -6.59
N PRO A 52 6.22 7.32 -7.06
CA PRO A 52 7.27 8.09 -6.39
C PRO A 52 6.94 9.58 -6.36
N THR A 53 7.33 10.26 -5.30
CA THR A 53 7.13 11.71 -5.17
C THR A 53 7.75 12.46 -6.36
N GLY A 54 6.98 13.33 -6.98
CA GLY A 54 7.42 14.15 -8.10
C GLY A 54 7.30 13.47 -9.48
N THR A 55 6.83 12.23 -9.56
CA THR A 55 6.64 11.53 -10.84
C THR A 55 5.38 12.01 -11.59
N GLU A 56 4.32 12.31 -10.88
CA GLU A 56 3.12 12.95 -11.41
C GLU A 56 3.22 14.46 -11.12
N PHE A 57 3.33 15.26 -12.18
CA PHE A 57 3.41 16.71 -12.09
C PHE A 57 2.04 17.34 -12.25
N ASP A 58 1.59 18.02 -11.23
CA ASP A 58 0.70 19.16 -11.38
C ASP A 58 1.47 20.42 -10.92
N TRP A 59 2.16 21.07 -11.87
CA TRP A 59 3.08 22.17 -11.59
C TRP A 59 2.44 23.36 -10.88
N ASP A 60 1.09 23.48 -10.94
CA ASP A 60 0.38 24.67 -10.49
C ASP A 60 -0.60 24.46 -9.33
N LYS A 61 -0.84 23.24 -8.85
CA LYS A 61 -2.02 22.98 -8.00
C LYS A 61 -1.80 22.10 -6.77
N SER A 62 -0.68 21.43 -6.60
CA SER A 62 -0.44 20.67 -5.37
C SER A 62 -0.16 21.61 -4.21
N PRO A 63 -0.88 21.51 -3.07
CA PRO A 63 -0.49 22.21 -1.85
C PRO A 63 0.96 21.89 -1.52
N ALA A 64 1.74 22.91 -1.12
CA ALA A 64 3.19 22.77 -0.87
C ALA A 64 3.53 21.73 0.22
N ASP A 65 2.56 21.37 1.06
CA ASP A 65 2.66 20.44 2.17
C ASP A 65 2.17 19.02 1.88
N VAL A 66 1.57 18.80 0.68
CA VAL A 66 1.08 17.49 0.26
C VAL A 66 1.96 16.95 -0.86
N PRO A 67 2.80 15.92 -0.58
CA PRO A 67 3.64 15.33 -1.62
C PRO A 67 2.81 14.73 -2.75
N SER A 68 3.20 15.01 -4.01
CA SER A 68 2.64 14.35 -5.18
C SER A 68 3.22 12.94 -5.30
N GLY A 69 2.47 11.95 -4.81
CA GLY A 69 2.88 10.55 -4.80
C GLY A 69 1.97 9.69 -3.93
N THR A 70 2.25 8.39 -3.85
CA THR A 70 1.48 7.47 -3.00
C THR A 70 1.80 7.72 -1.53
N GLN A 71 0.85 8.27 -0.80
CA GLN A 71 1.02 8.64 0.61
C GLN A 71 0.83 7.46 1.56
N PHE A 72 -0.10 6.56 1.24
CA PHE A 72 -0.35 5.34 2.01
C PHE A 72 -0.92 4.24 1.12
N THR A 73 -0.75 3.01 1.56
CA THR A 73 -1.31 1.81 0.93
C THR A 73 -2.04 1.00 1.99
N VAL A 74 -3.24 0.53 1.66
CA VAL A 74 -4.11 -0.20 2.60
C VAL A 74 -4.56 -1.52 1.99
N ALA A 75 -4.60 -2.57 2.81
CA ALA A 75 -5.26 -3.83 2.52
C ALA A 75 -6.18 -4.20 3.68
N THR A 76 -7.40 -4.65 3.38
CA THR A 76 -8.39 -4.98 4.40
C THR A 76 -8.72 -6.47 4.36
N ASP A 77 -8.52 -7.15 5.49
CA ASP A 77 -9.05 -8.50 5.72
C ASP A 77 -10.45 -8.37 6.33
N THR A 78 -11.46 -8.51 5.47
CA THR A 78 -12.86 -8.36 5.88
C THR A 78 -13.34 -9.53 6.75
N HIS A 79 -12.75 -10.72 6.58
CA HIS A 79 -13.11 -11.90 7.37
C HIS A 79 -12.63 -11.76 8.82
N ASN A 80 -11.38 -11.35 9.01
CA ASN A 80 -10.81 -11.17 10.33
C ASN A 80 -11.02 -9.77 10.90
N GLN A 81 -11.62 -8.84 10.15
CA GLN A 81 -11.87 -7.44 10.53
C GLN A 81 -10.57 -6.68 10.86
N MET A 82 -9.56 -6.86 10.03
CA MET A 82 -8.24 -6.24 10.18
C MET A 82 -7.97 -5.25 9.04
N ILE A 83 -7.44 -4.09 9.37
CA ILE A 83 -6.97 -3.10 8.39
C ILE A 83 -5.45 -3.06 8.47
N TYR A 84 -4.79 -3.41 7.38
CA TYR A 84 -3.34 -3.36 7.25
C TYR A 84 -2.95 -2.14 6.43
N TYR A 85 -1.89 -1.44 6.83
CA TYR A 85 -1.44 -0.26 6.11
C TYR A 85 0.06 -0.03 6.23
N ARG A 86 0.59 0.70 5.29
CA ARG A 86 1.92 1.34 5.32
C ARG A 86 1.79 2.74 4.77
N THR A 87 2.77 3.57 4.99
CA THR A 87 2.79 4.96 4.53
C THR A 87 4.09 5.26 3.79
N MET A 88 4.16 6.41 3.13
CA MET A 88 5.39 6.90 2.52
C MET A 88 6.52 7.14 3.52
N TYR A 89 6.19 7.31 4.80
CA TYR A 89 7.15 7.54 5.88
C TYR A 89 7.53 6.28 6.65
N ASN A 90 6.79 5.18 6.46
CA ASN A 90 7.06 3.91 7.11
C ASN A 90 6.52 2.75 6.27
N SER A 91 7.42 2.04 5.61
CA SER A 91 7.09 0.90 4.75
C SER A 91 6.81 -0.40 5.53
N ASN A 92 6.99 -0.43 6.86
CA ASN A 92 6.58 -1.57 7.65
C ASN A 92 5.05 -1.68 7.64
N ILE A 93 4.55 -2.90 7.43
CA ILE A 93 3.11 -3.17 7.48
C ILE A 93 2.67 -3.12 8.94
N ARG A 94 1.69 -2.28 9.22
CA ARG A 94 1.03 -2.13 10.52
C ARG A 94 -0.42 -2.55 10.39
N CYS A 95 -1.05 -2.96 11.47
CA CYS A 95 -2.46 -3.33 11.42
C CYS A 95 -3.27 -2.71 12.55
N ILE A 96 -4.56 -2.54 12.27
CA ILE A 96 -5.61 -2.14 13.21
C ILE A 96 -6.58 -3.31 13.29
N ASP A 97 -6.77 -3.86 14.49
CA ASP A 97 -7.80 -4.85 14.75
C ASP A 97 -9.10 -4.13 15.15
N LEU A 98 -10.09 -4.18 14.26
CA LEU A 98 -11.38 -3.51 14.47
C LEU A 98 -12.19 -4.14 15.62
N LYS A 99 -11.92 -5.40 16.00
CA LYS A 99 -12.58 -6.04 17.12
C LYS A 99 -12.20 -5.44 18.48
N ASN A 100 -11.06 -4.74 18.52
CA ASN A 100 -10.62 -4.05 19.74
C ASN A 100 -11.27 -2.66 19.92
N ILE A 101 -12.15 -2.25 19.00
CA ILE A 101 -12.84 -0.98 19.02
C ILE A 101 -14.30 -1.23 19.48
N ASP A 102 -14.68 -0.67 20.63
CA ASP A 102 -16.08 -0.64 21.06
C ASP A 102 -16.81 0.51 20.36
N PHE A 103 -17.38 0.20 19.20
CA PHE A 103 -18.04 1.21 18.35
C PHE A 103 -19.28 1.84 18.99
N ASP A 104 -19.86 1.21 20.03
CA ASP A 104 -21.00 1.78 20.76
C ASP A 104 -20.58 2.85 21.80
N LYS A 105 -19.29 2.85 22.16
CA LYS A 105 -18.75 3.74 23.19
C LYS A 105 -17.64 4.67 22.70
N VAL A 106 -17.10 4.42 21.48
CA VAL A 106 -16.01 5.23 20.97
C VAL A 106 -16.52 6.63 20.61
N GLU A 107 -15.86 7.64 21.17
CA GLU A 107 -15.99 9.01 20.68
C GLU A 107 -15.08 9.20 19.45
N TYR A 108 -15.39 10.22 18.62
CA TYR A 108 -14.55 10.54 17.48
C TYR A 108 -13.13 10.92 17.94
N HIS A 109 -12.16 10.13 17.51
CA HIS A 109 -10.74 10.39 17.71
C HIS A 109 -10.01 10.35 16.38
N ALA A 110 -9.18 11.34 16.10
CA ALA A 110 -8.28 11.34 14.96
C ALA A 110 -6.84 11.10 15.45
N LYS A 111 -6.17 10.10 14.89
CA LYS A 111 -4.74 9.84 15.08
C LYS A 111 -4.01 9.94 13.75
N PRO A 112 -2.80 10.55 13.70
CA PRO A 112 -1.98 10.49 12.52
C PRO A 112 -1.55 9.03 12.28
N LEU A 113 -1.45 8.62 11.02
CA LEU A 113 -0.92 7.29 10.65
C LEU A 113 0.55 7.14 11.05
N ASP A 114 1.29 8.24 11.07
CA ASP A 114 2.68 8.32 11.54
C ASP A 114 2.85 9.48 12.51
N GLU A 115 3.36 9.19 13.70
CA GLU A 115 3.79 10.21 14.66
C GLU A 115 5.13 10.84 14.23
N ILE A 116 5.97 10.04 13.57
CA ILE A 116 7.28 10.45 13.06
C ILE A 116 7.28 10.26 11.55
N LYS A 117 7.36 11.36 10.79
CA LYS A 117 7.43 11.35 9.33
C LYS A 117 8.85 11.02 8.83
N LYS A 118 9.37 9.87 9.24
CA LYS A 118 10.70 9.40 8.86
C LYS A 118 10.73 7.88 8.81
N GLN A 119 11.19 7.31 7.68
CA GLN A 119 11.36 5.87 7.51
C GLN A 119 12.37 5.34 8.52
N PRO A 120 11.99 4.34 9.36
CA PRO A 120 12.94 3.60 10.17
C PRO A 120 13.90 2.81 9.28
N ILE A 121 15.20 2.93 9.55
CA ILE A 121 16.24 2.18 8.87
C ILE A 121 17.04 1.43 9.93
N GLU A 122 17.08 0.11 9.81
CA GLU A 122 17.86 -0.76 10.67
C GLU A 122 19.29 -0.88 10.15
N LEU A 123 20.26 -0.57 10.98
CA LEU A 123 21.68 -0.76 10.66
C LEU A 123 22.13 -2.17 11.05
N ILE A 124 22.39 -3.01 10.08
CA ILE A 124 22.92 -4.36 10.30
C ILE A 124 24.44 -4.28 10.42
N GLN A 125 24.96 -4.70 11.57
CA GLN A 125 26.40 -4.85 11.77
C GLN A 125 26.83 -6.26 11.35
N ILE A 126 27.71 -6.33 10.36
CA ILE A 126 28.35 -7.58 9.92
C ILE A 126 29.63 -7.72 10.75
N LYS A 127 29.72 -8.83 11.52
CA LYS A 127 30.92 -9.21 12.26
C LYS A 127 31.80 -10.09 11.41
#